data_9a0b00b4847cedb2668d9b9b528bfff1
#
_entry.id   9a0b00b4847cedb2668d9b9b528bfff1
#
_cell.length_a   1.000
_cell.length_b   1.000
_cell.length_c   1.000
_cell.angle_alpha   90.00
_cell.angle_beta   90.00
_cell.angle_gamma   90.00
#
_symmetry.space_group_name_H-M   'P 1'
#
loop_
_entity.id
_entity.type
_entity.pdbx_description
1 polymer ?
#
loop_
_entity_poly.entity_id
_entity_poly.type
_entity_poly.pdbx_seq_one_letter_code
_entity_poly.pdbx_strand_id
1 'polypeptide(L)'
;MKTDVMDQAIVRKNCDDIIARYGRIDTLLNAAGGNMPGATIPPDKTFFDLQVDQFQTVLNLNLTGTVIPTQVFLEPMVKQGKGSIINFSSMAAFRPMTRVAGYAAAKAGISNFTAFMATECAKKFGEGIRVNAIAPGFFITEQNRSLLTNPDGTYTQRGQDVIRQTPFGRMGDPEELCGTIHYLMSDASKFVTGTVAVVDGGFNAFAM
;
A
#
# COMPACT_ATOMS: atom_id res chain seq x y z
N MET A 1 -2.67 19.61 0.54
CA MET A 1 -1.29 19.98 0.18
C MET A 1 -0.84 19.02 -0.94
N LYS A 2 -0.30 19.54 -2.06
CA LYS A 2 0.27 18.67 -3.10
C LYS A 2 1.60 18.14 -2.58
N THR A 3 1.82 16.82 -2.65
CA THR A 3 3.01 16.16 -2.10
C THR A 3 3.57 15.19 -3.13
N ASP A 4 4.81 15.36 -3.52
CA ASP A 4 5.58 14.30 -4.16
C ASP A 4 6.29 13.50 -3.03
N VAL A 5 5.92 12.24 -2.87
CA VAL A 5 6.48 11.38 -1.82
C VAL A 5 7.95 11.02 -2.05
N MET A 6 8.46 11.26 -3.25
CA MET A 6 9.88 11.07 -3.61
C MET A 6 10.74 12.30 -3.31
N ASP A 7 10.13 13.46 -3.06
CA ASP A 7 10.83 14.68 -2.68
C ASP A 7 10.79 14.86 -1.14
N GLN A 8 11.88 14.48 -0.48
CA GLN A 8 12.00 14.55 0.98
C GLN A 8 11.83 15.99 1.52
N ALA A 9 12.24 17.01 0.77
CA ALA A 9 12.10 18.41 1.19
C ALA A 9 10.63 18.85 1.20
N ILE A 10 9.87 18.45 0.17
CA ILE A 10 8.42 18.70 0.11
C ILE A 10 7.70 17.94 1.22
N VAL A 11 8.06 16.67 1.45
CA VAL A 11 7.47 15.85 2.53
C VAL A 11 7.75 16.48 3.89
N ARG A 12 8.99 16.93 4.15
CA ARG A 12 9.38 17.63 5.40
C ARG A 12 8.58 18.91 5.58
N LYS A 13 8.56 19.76 4.56
CA LYS A 13 7.78 21.00 4.60
C LYS A 13 6.32 20.75 4.95
N ASN A 14 5.69 19.77 4.32
CA ASN A 14 4.30 19.43 4.57
C ASN A 14 4.09 18.90 6.00
N CYS A 15 5.02 18.13 6.54
CA CYS A 15 5.00 17.69 7.94
C CYS A 15 5.05 18.89 8.89
N ASP A 16 5.98 19.82 8.67
CA ASP A 16 6.15 21.02 9.50
C ASP A 16 4.89 21.92 9.44
N ASP A 17 4.31 22.10 8.26
CA ASP A 17 3.06 22.88 8.08
C ASP A 17 1.88 22.24 8.83
N ILE A 18 1.78 20.90 8.85
CA ILE A 18 0.76 20.16 9.60
C ILE A 18 0.95 20.34 11.10
N ILE A 19 2.18 20.20 11.59
CA ILE A 19 2.49 20.39 13.01
C ILE A 19 2.23 21.84 13.43
N ALA A 20 2.61 22.82 12.62
CA ALA A 20 2.33 24.23 12.91
C ALA A 20 0.84 24.52 13.00
N ARG A 21 0.02 23.84 12.18
CA ARG A 21 -1.43 24.08 12.13
C ARG A 21 -2.22 23.30 13.18
N TYR A 22 -1.85 22.06 13.47
CA TYR A 22 -2.65 21.14 14.29
C TYR A 22 -1.97 20.70 15.58
N GLY A 23 -0.66 21.00 15.74
CA GLY A 23 0.13 20.66 16.93
C GLY A 23 0.52 19.20 17.03
N ARG A 24 -0.05 18.31 16.23
CA ARG A 24 0.17 16.84 16.32
C ARG A 24 -0.11 16.12 15.02
N ILE A 25 0.40 14.90 14.93
CA ILE A 25 0.09 13.93 13.86
C ILE A 25 -0.20 12.59 14.51
N ASP A 26 -1.42 12.08 14.35
CA ASP A 26 -1.85 10.82 14.97
C ASP A 26 -1.69 9.62 14.05
N THR A 27 -1.86 9.83 12.75
CA THR A 27 -1.82 8.75 11.76
C THR A 27 -1.12 9.20 10.49
N LEU A 28 -0.32 8.31 9.93
CA LEU A 28 0.24 8.39 8.58
C LEU A 28 -0.31 7.23 7.74
N LEU A 29 -0.95 7.54 6.62
CA LEU A 29 -1.37 6.59 5.60
C LEU A 29 -0.44 6.69 4.39
N ASN A 30 0.40 5.70 4.16
CA ASN A 30 1.29 5.62 3.00
C ASN A 30 0.56 4.91 1.85
N ALA A 31 -0.30 5.65 1.13
CA ALA A 31 -1.13 5.13 0.04
C ALA A 31 -0.61 5.51 -1.36
N ALA A 32 0.43 6.32 -1.46
CA ALA A 32 1.03 6.65 -2.75
C ALA A 32 1.69 5.43 -3.38
N GLY A 33 1.47 5.22 -4.67
CA GLY A 33 2.03 4.10 -5.39
C GLY A 33 1.36 3.89 -6.75
N GLY A 34 1.89 2.96 -7.52
CA GLY A 34 1.35 2.63 -8.83
C GLY A 34 2.28 1.73 -9.61
N ASN A 35 1.94 1.52 -10.88
CA ASN A 35 2.74 0.73 -11.82
C ASN A 35 3.02 1.55 -13.10
N MET A 36 3.96 1.10 -13.91
CA MET A 36 4.35 1.72 -15.18
C MET A 36 4.14 0.73 -16.33
N PRO A 37 3.75 1.23 -17.53
CA PRO A 37 3.55 0.34 -18.69
C PRO A 37 4.79 -0.49 -19.03
N GLY A 38 6.00 0.09 -19.02
CA GLY A 38 7.24 -0.62 -19.32
C GLY A 38 7.71 -1.58 -18.21
N ALA A 39 7.15 -1.47 -17.00
CA ALA A 39 7.34 -2.44 -15.92
C ALA A 39 6.26 -3.53 -15.91
N THR A 40 5.37 -3.53 -16.91
CA THR A 40 4.32 -4.53 -17.09
C THR A 40 4.67 -5.45 -18.25
N ILE A 41 4.52 -6.77 -18.06
CA ILE A 41 4.73 -7.77 -19.11
C ILE A 41 3.36 -8.24 -19.59
N PRO A 42 2.84 -7.70 -20.70
CA PRO A 42 1.54 -8.13 -21.25
C PRO A 42 1.62 -9.55 -21.84
N PRO A 43 0.48 -10.21 -22.15
CA PRO A 43 0.46 -11.60 -22.55
C PRO A 43 1.21 -11.95 -23.84
N ASP A 44 1.38 -10.97 -24.72
CA ASP A 44 2.09 -11.08 -25.99
C ASP A 44 3.59 -10.81 -25.87
N LYS A 45 4.10 -10.54 -24.64
CA LYS A 45 5.51 -10.28 -24.35
C LYS A 45 6.05 -11.24 -23.30
N THR A 46 7.39 -11.22 -23.16
CA THR A 46 8.14 -12.06 -22.23
C THR A 46 8.91 -11.21 -21.22
N PHE A 47 9.58 -11.86 -20.27
CA PHE A 47 10.42 -11.15 -19.29
C PHE A 47 11.57 -10.36 -19.94
N PHE A 48 12.01 -10.74 -21.14
CA PHE A 48 13.05 -10.03 -21.87
C PHE A 48 12.62 -8.66 -22.39
N ASP A 49 11.32 -8.39 -22.44
CA ASP A 49 10.74 -7.11 -22.84
C ASP A 49 10.57 -6.12 -21.68
N LEU A 50 10.89 -6.55 -20.45
CA LEU A 50 10.80 -5.71 -19.26
C LEU A 50 11.83 -4.57 -19.33
N GLN A 51 11.35 -3.33 -19.18
CA GLN A 51 12.24 -2.15 -19.11
C GLN A 51 12.73 -1.96 -17.67
N VAL A 52 14.03 -2.18 -17.44
CA VAL A 52 14.64 -2.19 -16.10
C VAL A 52 14.58 -0.82 -15.42
N ASP A 53 14.67 0.27 -16.17
CA ASP A 53 14.51 1.65 -15.69
C ASP A 53 13.08 1.92 -15.17
N GLN A 54 12.08 1.42 -15.90
CA GLN A 54 10.68 1.49 -15.48
C GLN A 54 10.40 0.58 -14.26
N PHE A 55 11.01 -0.60 -14.23
CA PHE A 55 10.98 -1.47 -13.06
C PHE A 55 11.55 -0.76 -11.82
N GLN A 56 12.71 -0.10 -11.96
CA GLN A 56 13.32 0.66 -10.88
C GLN A 56 12.45 1.86 -10.45
N THR A 57 11.80 2.54 -11.40
CA THR A 57 10.86 3.62 -11.12
C THR A 57 9.68 3.13 -10.28
N VAL A 58 9.13 1.94 -10.59
CA VAL A 58 8.04 1.34 -9.81
C VAL A 58 8.50 0.96 -8.39
N LEU A 59 9.70 0.39 -8.25
CA LEU A 59 10.29 0.10 -6.93
C LEU A 59 10.45 1.40 -6.12
N ASN A 60 11.01 2.42 -6.69
CA ASN A 60 11.22 3.70 -6.02
C ASN A 60 9.90 4.33 -5.60
N LEU A 61 8.94 4.46 -6.51
CA LEU A 61 7.65 5.07 -6.21
C LEU A 61 6.93 4.34 -5.06
N ASN A 62 6.88 3.02 -5.10
CA ASN A 62 6.12 2.26 -4.11
C ASN A 62 6.89 2.09 -2.80
N LEU A 63 8.14 1.61 -2.84
CA LEU A 63 8.90 1.29 -1.63
C LEU A 63 9.58 2.52 -1.04
N THR A 64 10.41 3.22 -1.81
CA THR A 64 11.10 4.43 -1.33
C THR A 64 10.09 5.54 -1.00
N GLY A 65 9.01 5.67 -1.81
CA GLY A 65 7.90 6.59 -1.55
C GLY A 65 7.06 6.25 -0.31
N THR A 66 7.24 5.06 0.28
CA THR A 66 6.72 4.69 1.62
C THR A 66 7.75 5.01 2.71
N VAL A 67 9.04 4.77 2.44
CA VAL A 67 10.13 4.99 3.41
C VAL A 67 10.31 6.47 3.76
N ILE A 68 10.35 7.35 2.75
CA ILE A 68 10.58 8.79 2.96
C ILE A 68 9.51 9.43 3.86
N PRO A 69 8.20 9.30 3.59
CA PRO A 69 7.19 9.85 4.49
C PRO A 69 7.23 9.21 5.87
N THR A 70 7.48 7.89 5.96
CA THR A 70 7.61 7.21 7.25
C THR A 70 8.73 7.84 8.08
N GLN A 71 9.91 8.06 7.52
CA GLN A 71 11.04 8.67 8.21
C GLN A 71 10.71 10.08 8.72
N VAL A 72 10.06 10.89 7.88
CA VAL A 72 9.75 12.29 8.20
C VAL A 72 8.65 12.40 9.25
N PHE A 73 7.54 11.68 9.07
CA PHE A 73 6.37 11.78 9.93
C PHE A 73 6.50 11.00 11.24
N LEU A 74 7.37 9.99 11.29
CA LEU A 74 7.67 9.27 12.53
C LEU A 74 8.29 10.18 13.59
N GLU A 75 9.12 11.14 13.20
CA GLU A 75 9.84 12.02 14.14
C GLU A 75 8.88 12.78 15.09
N PRO A 76 7.87 13.53 14.61
CA PRO A 76 6.91 14.17 15.52
C PRO A 76 6.05 13.16 16.29
N MET A 77 5.70 11.99 15.72
CA MET A 77 4.96 10.96 16.44
C MET A 77 5.76 10.41 17.63
N VAL A 78 7.07 10.21 17.46
CA VAL A 78 7.98 9.81 18.56
C VAL A 78 8.03 10.88 19.64
N LYS A 79 8.17 12.16 19.27
CA LYS A 79 8.17 13.28 20.23
C LYS A 79 6.88 13.37 21.04
N GLN A 80 5.74 13.05 20.45
CA GLN A 80 4.43 13.03 21.15
C GLN A 80 4.14 11.72 21.88
N GLY A 81 4.97 10.67 21.70
CA GLY A 81 4.82 9.36 22.34
C GLY A 81 3.67 8.50 21.80
N LYS A 82 3.01 8.90 20.70
CA LYS A 82 1.88 8.18 20.13
C LYS A 82 1.79 8.38 18.61
N GLY A 83 1.51 7.29 17.86
CA GLY A 83 1.29 7.35 16.42
C GLY A 83 0.89 6.00 15.83
N SER A 84 0.17 6.03 14.72
CA SER A 84 -0.17 4.86 13.93
C SER A 84 0.24 5.07 12.48
N ILE A 85 1.11 4.22 11.95
CA ILE A 85 1.54 4.23 10.55
C ILE A 85 0.88 3.04 9.86
N ILE A 86 0.20 3.30 8.74
CA ILE A 86 -0.48 2.29 7.94
C ILE A 86 0.06 2.34 6.51
N ASN A 87 0.73 1.29 6.12
CA ASN A 87 1.29 1.13 4.79
C ASN A 87 0.31 0.39 3.87
N PHE A 88 0.35 0.67 2.57
CA PHE A 88 -0.43 -0.05 1.57
C PHE A 88 0.44 -1.10 0.87
N SER A 89 0.32 -2.35 1.34
CA SER A 89 0.81 -3.54 0.66
C SER A 89 -0.14 -3.93 -0.49
N SER A 90 -0.25 -5.19 -0.83
CA SER A 90 -1.13 -5.72 -1.88
C SER A 90 -1.17 -7.24 -1.79
N MET A 91 -2.17 -7.87 -2.41
CA MET A 91 -2.15 -9.32 -2.68
C MET A 91 -0.94 -9.74 -3.52
N ALA A 92 -0.40 -8.84 -4.34
CA ALA A 92 0.83 -9.08 -5.09
C ALA A 92 2.07 -9.33 -4.20
N ALA A 93 2.02 -8.99 -2.91
CA ALA A 93 3.08 -9.30 -1.95
C ALA A 93 3.04 -10.76 -1.46
N PHE A 94 1.89 -11.42 -1.54
CA PHE A 94 1.66 -12.78 -1.03
C PHE A 94 1.57 -13.82 -2.15
N ARG A 95 1.06 -13.42 -3.30
CA ARG A 95 0.88 -14.31 -4.45
C ARG A 95 1.58 -13.72 -5.68
N PRO A 96 2.28 -14.53 -6.47
CA PRO A 96 2.92 -14.06 -7.70
C PRO A 96 1.86 -13.64 -8.72
N MET A 97 1.57 -12.35 -8.74
CA MET A 97 0.67 -11.79 -9.74
C MET A 97 1.35 -11.71 -11.10
N THR A 98 0.71 -12.22 -12.13
CA THR A 98 1.20 -12.10 -13.50
C THR A 98 1.36 -10.65 -13.92
N ARG A 99 2.32 -10.37 -14.79
CA ARG A 99 2.59 -9.09 -15.47
C ARG A 99 3.28 -8.00 -14.64
N VAL A 100 3.21 -7.99 -13.32
CA VAL A 100 3.57 -6.84 -12.48
C VAL A 100 4.74 -7.11 -11.54
N ALA A 101 5.85 -7.64 -12.06
CA ALA A 101 7.01 -8.09 -11.27
C ALA A 101 7.57 -6.98 -10.34
N GLY A 102 7.79 -5.78 -10.86
CA GLY A 102 8.32 -4.65 -10.07
C GLY A 102 7.37 -4.20 -8.97
N TYR A 103 6.08 -4.13 -9.27
CA TYR A 103 5.05 -3.81 -8.28
C TYR A 103 4.97 -4.87 -7.18
N ALA A 104 4.97 -6.16 -7.56
CA ALA A 104 4.92 -7.27 -6.60
C ALA A 104 6.15 -7.25 -5.66
N ALA A 105 7.35 -7.07 -6.21
CA ALA A 105 8.58 -6.93 -5.43
C ALA A 105 8.52 -5.74 -4.45
N ALA A 106 8.05 -4.57 -4.91
CA ALA A 106 7.90 -3.40 -4.05
C ALA A 106 6.89 -3.65 -2.91
N LYS A 107 5.74 -4.27 -3.22
CA LYS A 107 4.70 -4.54 -2.20
C LYS A 107 5.12 -5.62 -1.19
N ALA A 108 5.89 -6.62 -1.60
CA ALA A 108 6.56 -7.56 -0.70
C ALA A 108 7.57 -6.83 0.21
N GLY A 109 8.36 -5.92 -0.36
CA GLY A 109 9.27 -5.04 0.38
C GLY A 109 8.54 -4.18 1.42
N ILE A 110 7.38 -3.61 1.09
CA ILE A 110 6.55 -2.84 2.04
C ILE A 110 6.05 -3.72 3.19
N SER A 111 5.64 -4.97 2.93
CA SER A 111 5.20 -5.90 3.98
C SER A 111 6.34 -6.19 4.96
N ASN A 112 7.54 -6.46 4.46
CA ASN A 112 8.73 -6.69 5.29
C ASN A 112 9.16 -5.41 6.04
N PHE A 113 9.19 -4.26 5.36
CA PHE A 113 9.48 -2.96 5.96
C PHE A 113 8.51 -2.62 7.10
N THR A 114 7.23 -2.95 6.96
CA THR A 114 6.22 -2.79 8.01
C THR A 114 6.57 -3.59 9.27
N ALA A 115 6.93 -4.86 9.11
CA ALA A 115 7.34 -5.72 10.23
C ALA A 115 8.64 -5.23 10.90
N PHE A 116 9.63 -4.81 10.08
CA PHE A 116 10.86 -4.20 10.59
C PHE A 116 10.56 -2.95 11.41
N MET A 117 9.80 -2.01 10.86
CA MET A 117 9.47 -0.74 11.53
C MET A 117 8.65 -0.94 12.80
N ALA A 118 7.73 -1.90 12.83
CA ALA A 118 6.98 -2.24 14.04
C ALA A 118 7.91 -2.67 15.19
N THR A 119 8.88 -3.52 14.89
CA THR A 119 9.89 -3.97 15.86
C THR A 119 10.83 -2.84 16.29
N GLU A 120 11.32 -2.07 15.34
CA GLU A 120 12.22 -0.93 15.56
C GLU A 120 11.56 0.12 16.46
N CYS A 121 10.30 0.51 16.13
CA CYS A 121 9.57 1.50 16.91
C CYS A 121 9.28 0.99 18.34
N ALA A 122 8.79 -0.23 18.49
CA ALA A 122 8.46 -0.79 19.79
C ALA A 122 9.69 -0.87 20.72
N LYS A 123 10.85 -1.26 20.19
CA LYS A 123 12.08 -1.39 20.98
C LYS A 123 12.73 -0.06 21.33
N LYS A 124 12.66 0.94 20.45
CA LYS A 124 13.36 2.21 20.63
C LYS A 124 12.49 3.33 21.17
N PHE A 125 11.19 3.31 20.89
CA PHE A 125 10.28 4.41 21.21
C PHE A 125 9.08 3.98 22.06
N GLY A 126 8.95 2.68 22.35
CA GLY A 126 7.88 2.13 23.19
C GLY A 126 6.61 1.78 22.42
N GLU A 127 5.60 1.31 23.15
CA GLU A 127 4.35 0.75 22.60
C GLU A 127 3.39 1.79 22.00
N GLY A 128 3.66 3.07 22.20
CA GLY A 128 2.82 4.15 21.68
C GLY A 128 2.88 4.31 20.16
N ILE A 129 3.92 3.79 19.50
CA ILE A 129 4.09 3.85 18.05
C ILE A 129 3.79 2.49 17.44
N ARG A 130 2.77 2.43 16.60
CA ARG A 130 2.38 1.20 15.90
C ARG A 130 2.57 1.34 14.39
N VAL A 131 3.05 0.30 13.74
CA VAL A 131 3.24 0.25 12.29
C VAL A 131 2.61 -1.01 11.74
N ASN A 132 1.61 -0.85 10.88
CA ASN A 132 0.87 -1.94 10.27
C ASN A 132 0.72 -1.70 8.76
N ALA A 133 0.20 -2.66 8.05
CA ALA A 133 -0.17 -2.50 6.65
C ALA A 133 -1.56 -3.08 6.38
N ILE A 134 -2.18 -2.62 5.30
CA ILE A 134 -3.29 -3.31 4.67
C ILE A 134 -2.83 -3.91 3.34
N ALA A 135 -3.40 -5.03 2.96
CA ALA A 135 -3.17 -5.66 1.67
C ALA A 135 -4.51 -5.82 0.94
N PRO A 136 -4.88 -4.81 0.14
CA PRO A 136 -6.10 -4.87 -0.66
C PRO A 136 -6.03 -5.97 -1.71
N GLY A 137 -7.17 -6.63 -1.96
CA GLY A 137 -7.43 -7.44 -3.14
C GLY A 137 -7.69 -6.56 -4.37
N PHE A 138 -8.72 -6.89 -5.13
CA PHE A 138 -9.08 -6.14 -6.31
C PHE A 138 -10.26 -5.20 -6.04
N PHE A 139 -10.02 -3.92 -6.17
CA PHE A 139 -10.97 -2.82 -6.05
C PHE A 139 -10.96 -2.04 -7.36
N ILE A 140 -12.13 -1.63 -7.84
CA ILE A 140 -12.20 -0.81 -9.05
C ILE A 140 -11.85 0.63 -8.67
N THR A 141 -10.79 1.15 -9.28
CA THR A 141 -10.32 2.52 -9.14
C THR A 141 -10.20 3.16 -10.52
N GLU A 142 -10.05 4.47 -10.60
CA GLU A 142 -9.79 5.14 -11.88
C GLU A 142 -8.56 4.58 -12.58
N GLN A 143 -7.53 4.23 -11.81
CA GLN A 143 -6.24 3.72 -12.33
C GLN A 143 -6.37 2.36 -13.03
N ASN A 144 -7.27 1.48 -12.58
CA ASN A 144 -7.38 0.12 -13.10
C ASN A 144 -8.70 -0.17 -13.83
N ARG A 145 -9.62 0.79 -13.87
CA ARG A 145 -10.94 0.61 -14.48
C ARG A 145 -10.86 0.07 -15.90
N SER A 146 -10.07 0.69 -16.76
CA SER A 146 -9.89 0.27 -18.16
C SER A 146 -9.27 -1.12 -18.35
N LEU A 147 -8.57 -1.63 -17.32
CA LEU A 147 -8.01 -2.99 -17.33
C LEU A 147 -9.04 -4.05 -16.93
N LEU A 148 -10.01 -3.67 -16.11
CA LEU A 148 -10.94 -4.60 -15.46
C LEU A 148 -12.36 -4.50 -16.02
N THR A 149 -12.73 -3.34 -16.59
CA THR A 149 -14.07 -3.10 -17.16
C THR A 149 -14.00 -2.55 -18.57
N ASN A 150 -14.97 -2.94 -19.40
CA ASN A 150 -15.22 -2.39 -20.72
C ASN A 150 -15.96 -1.04 -20.60
N PRO A 151 -16.05 -0.24 -21.70
CA PRO A 151 -16.79 1.03 -21.70
C PRO A 151 -18.28 0.89 -21.38
N ASP A 152 -18.88 -0.26 -21.66
CA ASP A 152 -20.27 -0.58 -21.36
C ASP A 152 -20.51 -1.02 -19.90
N GLY A 153 -19.46 -1.05 -19.07
CA GLY A 153 -19.50 -1.47 -17.67
C GLY A 153 -19.36 -2.98 -17.43
N THR A 154 -19.34 -3.79 -18.48
CA THR A 154 -19.07 -5.23 -18.35
C THR A 154 -17.59 -5.48 -17.98
N TYR A 155 -17.30 -6.65 -17.43
CA TYR A 155 -15.92 -7.00 -17.07
C TYR A 155 -15.13 -7.48 -18.29
N THR A 156 -13.89 -7.01 -18.41
CA THR A 156 -12.91 -7.58 -19.34
C THR A 156 -12.61 -9.04 -18.97
N GLN A 157 -11.95 -9.79 -19.85
CA GLN A 157 -11.50 -11.16 -19.53
C GLN A 157 -10.67 -11.17 -18.22
N ARG A 158 -9.78 -10.19 -18.03
CA ARG A 158 -9.01 -10.06 -16.79
C ARG A 158 -9.90 -9.80 -15.58
N GLY A 159 -10.92 -8.96 -15.71
CA GLY A 159 -11.89 -8.71 -14.65
C GLY A 159 -12.65 -9.98 -14.26
N GLN A 160 -13.08 -10.77 -15.25
CA GLN A 160 -13.74 -12.05 -15.02
C GLN A 160 -12.81 -13.07 -14.33
N ASP A 161 -11.53 -13.13 -14.73
CA ASP A 161 -10.53 -14.00 -14.11
C ASP A 161 -10.31 -13.66 -12.63
N VAL A 162 -10.25 -12.37 -12.31
CA VAL A 162 -10.17 -11.89 -10.93
C VAL A 162 -11.40 -12.31 -10.12
N ILE A 163 -12.60 -12.09 -10.64
CA ILE A 163 -13.86 -12.43 -9.96
C ILE A 163 -13.95 -13.93 -9.70
N ARG A 164 -13.57 -14.78 -10.67
CA ARG A 164 -13.55 -16.24 -10.49
C ARG A 164 -12.62 -16.69 -9.35
N GLN A 165 -11.54 -15.95 -9.10
CA GLN A 165 -10.61 -16.25 -8.03
C GLN A 165 -10.95 -15.55 -6.70
N THR A 166 -12.00 -14.73 -6.67
CA THR A 166 -12.45 -14.04 -5.48
C THR A 166 -13.70 -14.76 -4.94
N PRO A 167 -13.66 -15.43 -3.78
CA PRO A 167 -14.81 -16.17 -3.23
C PRO A 167 -16.08 -15.34 -3.07
N PHE A 168 -15.96 -14.03 -2.78
CA PHE A 168 -17.13 -13.14 -2.74
C PHE A 168 -17.78 -12.90 -4.11
N GLY A 169 -17.18 -13.36 -5.21
CA GLY A 169 -17.74 -13.29 -6.56
C GLY A 169 -17.83 -11.88 -7.14
N ARG A 170 -17.14 -10.91 -6.57
CA ARG A 170 -17.11 -9.51 -7.00
C ARG A 170 -15.79 -8.83 -6.68
N MET A 171 -15.56 -7.70 -7.26
CA MET A 171 -14.52 -6.76 -6.81
C MET A 171 -14.99 -5.98 -5.59
N GLY A 172 -14.07 -5.50 -4.77
CA GLY A 172 -14.37 -4.68 -3.60
C GLY A 172 -14.74 -3.25 -4.00
N ASP A 173 -15.53 -2.59 -3.14
CA ASP A 173 -15.72 -1.15 -3.16
C ASP A 173 -14.59 -0.50 -2.32
N PRO A 174 -13.93 0.58 -2.79
CA PRO A 174 -12.89 1.26 -2.02
C PRO A 174 -13.28 1.65 -0.59
N GLU A 175 -14.55 1.94 -0.33
CA GLU A 175 -15.06 2.25 1.01
C GLU A 175 -14.95 1.05 1.97
N GLU A 176 -14.94 -0.19 1.47
CA GLU A 176 -14.78 -1.40 2.28
C GLU A 176 -13.39 -1.53 2.92
N LEU A 177 -12.40 -0.74 2.47
CA LEU A 177 -11.10 -0.63 3.13
C LEU A 177 -11.17 0.21 4.42
N CYS A 178 -12.12 1.15 4.50
CA CYS A 178 -12.18 2.14 5.57
C CYS A 178 -12.34 1.51 6.95
N GLY A 179 -13.12 0.42 7.08
CA GLY A 179 -13.30 -0.26 8.37
C GLY A 179 -11.99 -0.78 8.95
N THR A 180 -11.17 -1.44 8.15
CA THR A 180 -9.86 -1.93 8.58
C THR A 180 -8.87 -0.78 8.84
N ILE A 181 -8.90 0.28 8.03
CA ILE A 181 -8.08 1.47 8.25
C ILE A 181 -8.47 2.12 9.57
N HIS A 182 -9.76 2.37 9.84
CA HIS A 182 -10.23 2.95 11.10
C HIS A 182 -9.86 2.10 12.31
N TYR A 183 -9.97 0.76 12.21
CA TYR A 183 -9.49 -0.13 13.25
C TYR A 183 -8.00 0.07 13.54
N LEU A 184 -7.15 0.07 12.51
CA LEU A 184 -5.71 0.21 12.68
C LEU A 184 -5.28 1.62 13.14
N MET A 185 -6.06 2.67 12.82
CA MET A 185 -5.83 4.03 13.31
C MET A 185 -6.20 4.19 14.79
N SER A 186 -7.20 3.47 15.27
CA SER A 186 -7.82 3.67 16.58
C SER A 186 -7.15 2.90 17.71
N ASP A 187 -7.51 3.23 18.95
CA ASP A 187 -7.06 2.54 20.13
C ASP A 187 -7.64 1.10 20.26
N ALA A 188 -8.62 0.72 19.43
CA ALA A 188 -9.10 -0.65 19.34
C ALA A 188 -8.00 -1.63 18.88
N SER A 189 -6.95 -1.12 18.21
CA SER A 189 -5.80 -1.90 17.77
C SER A 189 -4.50 -1.65 18.55
N LYS A 190 -4.60 -1.19 19.82
CA LYS A 190 -3.39 -0.83 20.60
C LYS A 190 -2.38 -1.98 20.78
N PHE A 191 -2.78 -3.25 20.74
CA PHE A 191 -1.89 -4.40 20.82
C PHE A 191 -1.59 -5.02 19.45
N VAL A 192 -1.84 -4.26 18.35
CA VAL A 192 -1.63 -4.69 16.96
C VAL A 192 -0.55 -3.84 16.31
N THR A 193 0.62 -4.44 16.08
CA THR A 193 1.73 -3.83 15.34
C THR A 193 2.46 -4.91 14.53
N GLY A 194 3.00 -4.56 13.37
CA GLY A 194 3.70 -5.47 12.47
C GLY A 194 2.79 -6.37 11.62
N THR A 195 1.47 -6.20 11.68
CA THR A 195 0.53 -7.00 10.88
C THR A 195 0.36 -6.44 9.47
N VAL A 196 0.02 -7.34 8.56
CA VAL A 196 -0.52 -6.99 7.23
C VAL A 196 -1.96 -7.52 7.16
N ALA A 197 -2.92 -6.64 7.34
CA ALA A 197 -4.34 -6.99 7.30
C ALA A 197 -4.81 -7.14 5.85
N VAL A 198 -5.25 -8.34 5.51
CA VAL A 198 -5.79 -8.67 4.17
C VAL A 198 -7.25 -8.24 4.07
N VAL A 199 -7.59 -7.51 2.99
CA VAL A 199 -8.97 -7.08 2.68
C VAL A 199 -9.22 -7.37 1.19
N ASP A 200 -9.72 -8.58 0.87
CA ASP A 200 -9.64 -9.10 -0.50
C ASP A 200 -10.82 -9.98 -0.95
N GLY A 201 -11.90 -10.07 -0.16
CA GLY A 201 -13.03 -10.93 -0.48
C GLY A 201 -12.70 -12.43 -0.55
N GLY A 202 -11.60 -12.84 0.11
CA GLY A 202 -11.15 -14.22 0.17
C GLY A 202 -10.15 -14.63 -0.94
N PHE A 203 -9.73 -13.69 -1.79
CA PHE A 203 -8.84 -13.97 -2.92
C PHE A 203 -7.55 -14.69 -2.48
N ASN A 204 -6.92 -14.27 -1.40
CA ASN A 204 -5.68 -14.88 -0.92
C ASN A 204 -5.89 -16.27 -0.30
N ALA A 205 -7.04 -16.49 0.33
CA ALA A 205 -7.37 -17.75 0.97
C ALA A 205 -7.81 -18.84 -0.01
N PHE A 206 -8.21 -18.44 -1.23
CA PHE A 206 -8.73 -19.38 -2.23
C PHE A 206 -7.59 -20.12 -2.93
N ALA A 207 -7.60 -21.43 -2.79
CA ALA A 207 -6.69 -22.35 -3.50
C ALA A 207 -7.52 -23.49 -4.08
N MET A 208 -7.37 -23.77 -5.37
CA MET A 208 -7.84 -24.97 -6.04
C MET A 208 -6.68 -25.73 -6.61
#